data_b682667ee9c5fb4d2acfa11570597093
#
_entry.id   b682667ee9c5fb4d2acfa11570597093
#
_cell.length_a   1.000
_cell.length_b   1.000
_cell.length_c   1.000
_cell.angle_alpha   90.00
_cell.angle_beta   90.00
_cell.angle_gamma   90.00
#
_symmetry.space_group_name_H-M   'P 1'
#
loop_
_entity.id
_entity.type
_entity.pdbx_description
1 polymer ?
#
loop_
_entity_poly.entity_id
_entity_poly.type
_entity_poly.pdbx_seq_one_letter_code
_entity_poly.pdbx_strand_id
1 'polypeptide(L)'
;MTMKNSLLWAVALGAVACSQENTTDLAQLQGERDSLVALTQTAATRIQEIDAQLAALDSTRELTAVTVLEVSPETFIHSFEALGKVEADRSVNLLPEMGGQIKRVLVSEGERVAAGQTLIELDNSVMRSSLDEVKKGLSLATTLFEKQERLWKQGIGSEVQYLQAKTNKESLEQRIQTVQNQLAMSRVKAPFAGTVDEMNAKEGEFAAPGMALGRLISSGKASVTADIPESYANVVGKGQKVDLFFPSINKTLEARVTQVSDYINPDNRTYKVYVNLPASAEYKPNMLAKVQVRDYEADQALSVPAALVQQDMSGNNYVFVWKLVKDGIGLVEKRSVEVGKNNGERVEIKSGLTLGETLVDKGARTVREGQSVKVMTESAK
;
A
#
# COMPACT_ATOMS: atom_id res chain seq x y z
N MET A 1 10.31 92.37 -35.07
CA MET A 1 10.69 91.30 -35.97
C MET A 1 11.44 90.26 -35.15
N THR A 2 10.81 89.11 -35.02
CA THR A 2 11.26 87.72 -34.68
C THR A 2 11.70 87.39 -33.26
N MET A 3 10.72 86.88 -32.55
CA MET A 3 10.86 85.92 -31.47
C MET A 3 11.43 84.58 -31.99
N LYS A 4 12.32 83.97 -31.27
CA LYS A 4 12.42 82.49 -31.17
C LYS A 4 13.36 82.07 -30.07
N ASN A 5 12.95 81.05 -29.34
CA ASN A 5 13.67 80.09 -28.46
C ASN A 5 13.65 80.37 -26.96
N SER A 6 12.60 79.84 -26.35
CA SER A 6 12.66 79.36 -24.96
C SER A 6 11.61 78.30 -24.77
N LEU A 7 11.94 77.06 -25.16
CA LEU A 7 11.13 75.91 -24.82
C LEU A 7 12.03 74.65 -24.88
N LEU A 8 12.76 74.35 -23.82
CA LEU A 8 13.47 73.04 -23.60
C LEU A 8 14.18 73.04 -22.23
N TRP A 9 13.45 73.24 -21.15
CA TRP A 9 13.97 72.89 -19.80
C TRP A 9 12.81 72.73 -18.84
N ALA A 10 12.03 71.63 -18.97
CA ALA A 10 10.97 71.27 -18.01
C ALA A 10 10.54 69.79 -18.12
N VAL A 11 11.46 68.83 -18.27
CA VAL A 11 11.13 67.38 -18.24
C VAL A 11 12.18 66.58 -17.49
N ALA A 12 12.84 67.06 -16.47
CA ALA A 12 13.83 66.26 -15.71
C ALA A 12 13.65 66.36 -14.18
N LEU A 13 12.45 66.64 -13.66
CA LEU A 13 12.22 66.71 -12.20
C LEU A 13 11.00 65.93 -11.73
N GLY A 14 10.50 65.00 -12.53
CA GLY A 14 9.29 64.19 -12.18
C GLY A 14 9.51 62.75 -11.75
N ALA A 15 10.73 62.28 -11.63
CA ALA A 15 10.99 60.84 -11.42
C ALA A 15 11.64 60.43 -10.07
N VAL A 16 11.81 61.35 -9.13
CA VAL A 16 12.43 61.07 -7.81
C VAL A 16 11.45 61.17 -6.65
N ALA A 17 10.21 61.61 -6.85
CA ALA A 17 9.24 61.81 -5.77
C ALA A 17 8.37 60.60 -5.41
N CYS A 18 8.43 59.48 -6.16
CA CYS A 18 7.57 58.28 -5.89
C CYS A 18 8.21 57.16 -5.11
N SER A 19 9.49 57.20 -4.70
CA SER A 19 10.13 56.14 -3.93
C SER A 19 10.34 56.46 -2.45
N GLN A 20 9.99 57.65 -1.99
CA GLN A 20 10.21 58.07 -0.61
C GLN A 20 8.93 58.03 0.25
N GLU A 21 7.74 58.02 -0.34
CA GLU A 21 6.48 57.93 0.42
C GLU A 21 6.17 56.51 0.93
N ASN A 22 6.57 55.46 0.19
CA ASN A 22 6.26 54.11 0.61
C ASN A 22 7.14 53.57 1.74
N THR A 23 8.33 54.07 1.94
CA THR A 23 9.21 53.61 3.04
C THR A 23 8.87 54.27 4.38
N THR A 24 8.36 55.50 4.35
CA THR A 24 7.92 56.24 5.56
C THR A 24 6.62 55.64 6.09
N ASP A 25 5.71 55.25 5.21
CA ASP A 25 4.44 54.59 5.56
C ASP A 25 4.65 53.18 6.17
N LEU A 26 5.57 52.38 5.61
CA LEU A 26 5.89 51.04 6.09
C LEU A 26 6.55 51.10 7.48
N ALA A 27 7.51 51.99 7.69
CA ALA A 27 8.19 52.15 8.98
C ALA A 27 7.24 52.71 10.05
N GLN A 28 6.33 53.57 9.66
CA GLN A 28 5.32 54.14 10.55
C GLN A 28 4.28 53.08 10.97
N LEU A 29 3.79 52.28 10.02
CA LEU A 29 2.90 51.14 10.29
C LEU A 29 3.56 50.03 11.12
N GLN A 30 4.85 49.75 10.90
CA GLN A 30 5.63 48.85 11.73
C GLN A 30 5.78 49.37 13.16
N GLY A 31 6.10 50.64 13.35
CA GLY A 31 6.19 51.29 14.65
C GLY A 31 4.85 51.31 15.39
N GLU A 32 3.76 51.57 14.68
CA GLU A 32 2.40 51.54 15.23
C GLU A 32 2.01 50.09 15.65
N ARG A 33 2.31 49.10 14.82
CA ARG A 33 2.12 47.69 15.14
C ARG A 33 2.91 47.28 16.39
N ASP A 34 4.17 47.65 16.48
CA ASP A 34 5.04 47.26 17.60
C ASP A 34 4.61 47.98 18.89
N SER A 35 4.10 49.22 18.82
CA SER A 35 3.51 49.91 19.96
C SER A 35 2.21 49.26 20.43
N LEU A 36 1.35 48.82 19.51
CA LEU A 36 0.11 48.09 19.83
C LEU A 36 0.40 46.71 20.43
N VAL A 37 1.43 46.01 19.92
CA VAL A 37 1.88 44.72 20.52
C VAL A 37 2.40 44.92 21.94
N ALA A 38 3.19 45.96 22.19
CA ALA A 38 3.67 46.27 23.55
C ALA A 38 2.51 46.66 24.50
N LEU A 39 1.52 47.37 23.99
CA LEU A 39 0.32 47.77 24.74
C LEU A 39 -0.56 46.56 25.09
N THR A 40 -0.65 45.60 24.15
CA THR A 40 -1.37 44.32 24.38
C THR A 40 -0.66 43.45 25.44
N GLN A 41 0.67 43.40 25.45
CA GLN A 41 1.45 42.70 26.42
C GLN A 41 1.29 43.32 27.83
N THR A 42 1.37 44.67 27.94
CA THR A 42 1.14 45.37 29.23
C THR A 42 -0.29 45.23 29.74
N ALA A 43 -1.27 45.26 28.85
CA ALA A 43 -2.67 44.99 29.19
C ALA A 43 -2.89 43.57 29.68
N ALA A 44 -2.28 42.58 29.02
CA ALA A 44 -2.34 41.17 29.43
C ALA A 44 -1.74 40.95 30.82
N THR A 45 -0.58 41.55 31.11
CA THR A 45 0.04 41.49 32.45
C THR A 45 -0.85 42.14 33.53
N ARG A 46 -1.46 43.26 33.19
CA ARG A 46 -2.35 43.95 34.12
C ARG A 46 -3.65 43.20 34.39
N ILE A 47 -4.19 42.54 33.35
CA ILE A 47 -5.33 41.63 33.50
C ILE A 47 -4.99 40.47 34.45
N GLN A 48 -3.80 39.87 34.29
CA GLN A 48 -3.32 38.82 35.18
C GLN A 48 -3.20 39.25 36.64
N GLU A 49 -2.67 40.47 36.91
CA GLU A 49 -2.60 41.03 38.22
C GLU A 49 -4.01 41.27 38.83
N ILE A 50 -4.93 41.82 38.05
CA ILE A 50 -6.32 42.04 38.48
C ILE A 50 -7.03 40.72 38.75
N ASP A 51 -6.86 39.71 37.86
CA ASP A 51 -7.45 38.41 38.04
C ASP A 51 -6.90 37.69 39.29
N ALA A 52 -5.61 37.85 39.60
CA ALA A 52 -5.03 37.34 40.82
C ALA A 52 -5.60 38.04 42.08
N GLN A 53 -5.81 39.39 42.02
CA GLN A 53 -6.45 40.14 43.12
C GLN A 53 -7.93 39.77 43.29
N LEU A 54 -8.67 39.59 42.20
CA LEU A 54 -10.05 39.12 42.22
C LEU A 54 -10.16 37.70 42.79
N ALA A 55 -9.25 36.81 42.40
CA ALA A 55 -9.21 35.44 42.93
C ALA A 55 -8.93 35.39 44.47
N ALA A 56 -8.18 36.39 44.97
CA ALA A 56 -7.90 36.50 46.39
C ALA A 56 -9.08 37.10 47.21
N LEU A 57 -9.94 37.88 46.56
CA LEU A 57 -11.05 38.60 47.22
C LEU A 57 -12.41 37.90 47.07
N ASP A 58 -12.61 37.09 46.05
CA ASP A 58 -13.88 36.46 45.71
C ASP A 58 -13.85 34.95 45.96
N SER A 59 -14.22 34.55 47.16
CA SER A 59 -14.37 33.13 47.53
C SER A 59 -15.63 32.46 46.97
N THR A 60 -16.46 33.19 46.20
CA THR A 60 -17.72 32.71 45.61
C THR A 60 -17.64 32.44 44.12
N ARG A 61 -16.47 32.67 43.46
CA ARG A 61 -16.32 32.45 42.03
C ARG A 61 -16.44 30.94 41.70
N GLU A 62 -17.42 30.59 40.90
CA GLU A 62 -17.51 29.24 40.37
C GLU A 62 -16.25 28.95 39.52
N LEU A 63 -15.36 28.14 40.09
CA LEU A 63 -14.15 27.73 39.41
C LEU A 63 -14.53 26.81 38.23
N THR A 64 -13.95 27.06 37.07
CA THR A 64 -14.12 26.17 35.91
C THR A 64 -13.64 24.77 36.29
N ALA A 65 -14.55 23.82 36.18
CA ALA A 65 -14.25 22.42 36.43
C ALA A 65 -13.51 21.82 35.26
N VAL A 66 -12.39 21.16 35.51
CA VAL A 66 -11.56 20.50 34.50
C VAL A 66 -11.19 19.08 34.94
N THR A 67 -10.89 18.21 33.99
CA THR A 67 -10.18 16.96 34.28
C THR A 67 -8.71 17.13 33.95
N VAL A 68 -7.87 16.30 34.51
CA VAL A 68 -6.43 16.35 34.30
C VAL A 68 -5.90 15.01 33.88
N LEU A 69 -4.83 15.02 33.08
CA LEU A 69 -4.11 13.86 32.60
C LEU A 69 -2.64 13.98 33.02
N GLU A 70 -2.13 12.98 33.70
CA GLU A 70 -0.71 12.90 34.02
C GLU A 70 0.08 12.40 32.80
N VAL A 71 1.17 13.08 32.48
CA VAL A 71 2.06 12.71 31.39
C VAL A 71 2.95 11.56 31.83
N SER A 72 2.74 10.40 31.24
CA SER A 72 3.53 9.20 31.49
C SER A 72 4.20 8.73 30.17
N PRO A 73 5.35 8.06 30.26
CA PRO A 73 5.98 7.50 29.10
C PRO A 73 5.19 6.30 28.61
N GLU A 74 5.02 6.21 27.29
CA GLU A 74 4.36 5.08 26.65
C GLU A 74 5.04 4.75 25.32
N THR A 75 4.78 3.56 24.78
CA THR A 75 5.20 3.21 23.42
C THR A 75 4.34 3.95 22.43
N PHE A 76 4.93 4.88 21.68
CA PHE A 76 4.25 5.62 20.63
C PHE A 76 4.54 4.99 19.27
N ILE A 77 3.47 4.61 18.59
CA ILE A 77 3.54 4.02 17.25
C ILE A 77 2.84 4.94 16.26
N HIS A 78 3.53 5.30 15.21
CA HIS A 78 2.93 5.95 14.05
C HIS A 78 2.88 4.97 12.90
N SER A 79 1.76 4.96 12.18
CA SER A 79 1.55 4.14 10.99
C SER A 79 0.79 4.94 9.95
N PHE A 80 1.02 4.64 8.69
CA PHE A 80 0.20 5.13 7.60
C PHE A 80 -0.55 3.98 6.94
N GLU A 81 -1.71 4.27 6.36
CA GLU A 81 -2.55 3.31 5.66
C GLU A 81 -2.31 3.38 4.15
N ALA A 82 -2.13 2.22 3.53
CA ALA A 82 -2.13 2.06 2.09
C ALA A 82 -3.19 1.03 1.70
N LEU A 83 -3.76 1.20 0.52
CA LEU A 83 -4.70 0.22 -0.04
C LEU A 83 -3.94 -0.82 -0.84
N GLY A 84 -4.26 -2.06 -0.60
CA GLY A 84 -3.72 -3.22 -1.30
C GLY A 84 -4.83 -4.17 -1.73
N LYS A 85 -4.46 -5.14 -2.53
CA LYS A 85 -5.33 -6.24 -2.95
C LYS A 85 -4.63 -7.58 -2.77
N VAL A 86 -5.42 -8.61 -2.53
CA VAL A 86 -4.93 -9.98 -2.52
C VAL A 86 -4.68 -10.43 -3.95
N GLU A 87 -3.50 -10.95 -4.22
CA GLU A 87 -3.13 -11.57 -5.49
C GLU A 87 -2.79 -13.05 -5.25
N ALA A 88 -3.25 -13.92 -6.15
CA ALA A 88 -2.82 -15.31 -6.14
C ALA A 88 -1.35 -15.42 -6.57
N ASP A 89 -0.62 -16.39 -6.03
CA ASP A 89 0.79 -16.66 -6.40
C ASP A 89 0.96 -16.87 -7.91
N ARG A 90 0.01 -17.57 -8.53
CA ARG A 90 -0.04 -17.79 -9.97
C ARG A 90 -1.46 -17.67 -10.48
N SER A 91 -1.61 -16.96 -11.57
CA SER A 91 -2.84 -16.88 -12.36
C SER A 91 -2.46 -16.98 -13.84
N VAL A 92 -3.07 -17.91 -14.55
CA VAL A 92 -2.76 -18.15 -15.96
C VAL A 92 -4.04 -18.38 -16.76
N ASN A 93 -4.09 -17.83 -17.97
CA ASN A 93 -5.13 -18.14 -18.93
C ASN A 93 -4.85 -19.51 -19.56
N LEU A 94 -5.87 -20.32 -19.67
CA LEU A 94 -5.84 -21.62 -20.32
C LEU A 94 -5.98 -21.38 -21.82
N LEU A 95 -4.89 -21.54 -22.55
CA LEU A 95 -4.84 -21.33 -23.99
C LEU A 95 -4.64 -22.67 -24.68
N PRO A 96 -5.34 -22.96 -25.79
CA PRO A 96 -5.07 -24.14 -26.61
C PRO A 96 -3.79 -23.94 -27.41
N GLU A 97 -2.95 -24.97 -27.47
CA GLU A 97 -1.71 -24.97 -28.28
C GLU A 97 -1.99 -25.19 -29.80
N MET A 98 -3.17 -25.76 -30.09
CA MET A 98 -3.62 -25.98 -31.46
C MET A 98 -5.10 -25.64 -31.62
N GLY A 99 -5.53 -25.32 -32.86
CA GLY A 99 -6.93 -25.11 -33.20
C GLY A 99 -7.70 -26.43 -33.30
N GLY A 100 -8.98 -26.40 -32.94
CA GLY A 100 -9.87 -27.54 -33.11
C GLY A 100 -11.22 -27.33 -32.42
N GLN A 101 -12.19 -28.17 -32.76
CA GLN A 101 -13.49 -28.15 -32.07
C GLN A 101 -13.35 -28.72 -30.68
N ILE A 102 -13.99 -28.07 -29.68
CA ILE A 102 -14.01 -28.55 -28.31
C ILE A 102 -14.94 -29.77 -28.27
N LYS A 103 -14.35 -30.92 -27.96
CA LYS A 103 -15.07 -32.17 -27.85
C LYS A 103 -15.71 -32.38 -26.47
N ARG A 104 -14.95 -32.06 -25.40
CA ARG A 104 -15.39 -32.18 -24.03
C ARG A 104 -14.72 -31.14 -23.16
N VAL A 105 -15.47 -30.63 -22.19
CA VAL A 105 -14.98 -29.83 -21.07
C VAL A 105 -15.10 -30.74 -19.83
N LEU A 106 -13.97 -31.05 -19.20
CA LEU A 106 -13.88 -32.09 -18.15
C LEU A 106 -13.93 -31.50 -16.74
N VAL A 107 -14.02 -30.19 -16.61
CA VAL A 107 -14.00 -29.47 -15.31
C VAL A 107 -14.96 -28.31 -15.34
N SER A 108 -15.42 -27.92 -14.17
CA SER A 108 -16.33 -26.79 -13.98
C SER A 108 -15.62 -25.62 -13.27
N GLU A 109 -16.22 -24.43 -13.37
CA GLU A 109 -15.77 -23.28 -12.55
C GLU A 109 -15.83 -23.60 -11.06
N GLY A 110 -14.82 -23.15 -10.31
CA GLY A 110 -14.67 -23.44 -8.89
C GLY A 110 -14.06 -24.80 -8.57
N GLU A 111 -13.83 -25.66 -9.56
CA GLU A 111 -13.28 -26.99 -9.35
C GLU A 111 -11.77 -26.96 -9.09
N ARG A 112 -11.31 -27.78 -8.16
CA ARG A 112 -9.88 -27.97 -7.87
C ARG A 112 -9.28 -29.01 -8.80
N VAL A 113 -8.14 -28.67 -9.40
CA VAL A 113 -7.45 -29.54 -10.37
C VAL A 113 -5.99 -29.75 -9.96
N ALA A 114 -5.46 -30.91 -10.32
CA ALA A 114 -4.05 -31.25 -10.12
C ALA A 114 -3.20 -30.77 -11.29
N ALA A 115 -1.90 -30.57 -11.07
CA ALA A 115 -0.96 -30.28 -12.14
C ALA A 115 -0.96 -31.40 -13.19
N GLY A 116 -1.02 -31.06 -14.48
CA GLY A 116 -1.08 -32.01 -15.59
C GLY A 116 -2.47 -32.60 -15.87
N GLN A 117 -3.47 -32.34 -15.03
CA GLN A 117 -4.84 -32.77 -15.28
C GLN A 117 -5.37 -32.18 -16.59
N THR A 118 -6.02 -33.02 -17.43
CA THR A 118 -6.68 -32.54 -18.64
C THR A 118 -7.98 -31.83 -18.29
N LEU A 119 -8.13 -30.59 -18.75
CA LEU A 119 -9.28 -29.73 -18.49
C LEU A 119 -10.25 -29.71 -19.67
N ILE A 120 -9.69 -29.62 -20.88
CA ILE A 120 -10.45 -29.53 -22.13
C ILE A 120 -9.83 -30.49 -23.14
N GLU A 121 -10.65 -31.20 -23.86
CA GLU A 121 -10.24 -32.10 -24.97
C GLU A 121 -10.80 -31.56 -26.29
N LEU A 122 -9.89 -31.28 -27.23
CA LEU A 122 -10.24 -30.93 -28.60
C LEU A 122 -10.47 -32.22 -29.42
N ASP A 123 -11.21 -32.09 -30.51
CA ASP A 123 -11.38 -33.24 -31.41
C ASP A 123 -10.03 -33.62 -32.05
N ASN A 124 -9.66 -34.85 -31.78
CA ASN A 124 -8.39 -35.42 -32.20
C ASN A 124 -8.58 -36.73 -32.99
N SER A 125 -9.79 -36.97 -33.53
CA SER A 125 -10.15 -38.19 -34.20
C SER A 125 -9.23 -38.48 -35.42
N VAL A 126 -8.94 -37.47 -36.24
CA VAL A 126 -8.03 -37.58 -37.38
C VAL A 126 -6.60 -37.95 -36.95
N MET A 127 -6.10 -37.32 -35.88
CA MET A 127 -4.76 -37.61 -35.35
C MET A 127 -4.66 -39.01 -34.76
N ARG A 128 -5.71 -39.50 -34.11
CA ARG A 128 -5.76 -40.89 -33.61
C ARG A 128 -5.72 -41.88 -34.77
N SER A 129 -6.50 -41.64 -35.83
CA SER A 129 -6.47 -42.47 -37.05
C SER A 129 -5.10 -42.49 -37.70
N SER A 130 -4.44 -41.29 -37.80
CA SER A 130 -3.08 -41.21 -38.33
C SER A 130 -2.06 -41.94 -37.44
N LEU A 131 -2.19 -41.86 -36.10
CA LEU A 131 -1.34 -42.61 -35.19
C LEU A 131 -1.47 -44.13 -35.41
N ASP A 132 -2.68 -44.61 -35.57
CA ASP A 132 -2.95 -46.05 -35.80
C ASP A 132 -2.42 -46.54 -37.13
N GLU A 133 -2.50 -45.70 -38.17
CA GLU A 133 -1.89 -45.98 -39.50
C GLU A 133 -0.37 -46.11 -39.37
N VAL A 134 0.31 -45.11 -38.75
CA VAL A 134 1.77 -45.12 -38.60
C VAL A 134 2.21 -46.29 -37.71
N LYS A 135 1.45 -46.66 -36.66
CA LYS A 135 1.73 -47.87 -35.81
C LYS A 135 1.68 -49.17 -36.62
N LYS A 136 0.70 -49.32 -37.56
CA LYS A 136 0.64 -50.48 -38.44
C LYS A 136 1.85 -50.51 -39.37
N GLY A 137 2.24 -49.34 -39.93
CA GLY A 137 3.45 -49.22 -40.72
C GLY A 137 4.73 -49.59 -39.98
N LEU A 138 4.87 -49.12 -38.73
CA LEU A 138 6.00 -49.48 -37.84
C LEU A 138 6.05 -51.00 -37.55
N SER A 139 4.92 -51.64 -37.29
CA SER A 139 4.86 -53.08 -37.06
C SER A 139 5.39 -53.88 -38.23
N LEU A 140 5.02 -53.50 -39.49
CA LEU A 140 5.56 -54.11 -40.69
C LEU A 140 7.06 -53.84 -40.81
N ALA A 141 7.49 -52.57 -40.67
CA ALA A 141 8.90 -52.19 -40.79
C ALA A 141 9.78 -52.90 -39.73
N THR A 142 9.27 -53.08 -38.51
CA THR A 142 9.95 -53.81 -37.44
C THR A 142 10.14 -55.28 -37.83
N THR A 143 9.09 -55.91 -38.35
CA THR A 143 9.17 -57.31 -38.83
C THR A 143 10.19 -57.45 -39.94
N LEU A 144 10.22 -56.55 -40.89
CA LEU A 144 11.17 -56.53 -42.00
C LEU A 144 12.61 -56.32 -41.49
N PHE A 145 12.81 -55.35 -40.62
CA PHE A 145 14.09 -55.10 -39.99
C PHE A 145 14.62 -56.33 -39.24
N GLU A 146 13.82 -56.95 -38.37
CA GLU A 146 14.20 -58.15 -37.62
C GLU A 146 14.59 -59.35 -38.51
N LYS A 147 13.93 -59.50 -39.66
CA LYS A 147 14.29 -60.53 -40.64
C LYS A 147 15.63 -60.17 -41.32
N GLN A 148 15.82 -58.91 -41.70
CA GLN A 148 17.05 -58.45 -42.35
C GLN A 148 18.24 -58.46 -41.38
N GLU A 149 18.03 -58.12 -40.13
CA GLU A 149 19.06 -58.16 -39.06
C GLU A 149 19.53 -59.61 -38.81
N ARG A 150 18.61 -60.58 -38.81
CA ARG A 150 18.96 -62.00 -38.65
C ARG A 150 19.79 -62.53 -39.83
N LEU A 151 19.44 -62.19 -41.07
CA LEU A 151 20.21 -62.56 -42.27
C LEU A 151 21.58 -61.94 -42.24
N TRP A 152 21.68 -60.66 -41.92
CA TRP A 152 22.96 -59.91 -41.80
C TRP A 152 23.88 -60.52 -40.73
N LYS A 153 23.35 -60.86 -39.57
CA LYS A 153 24.10 -61.53 -38.50
C LYS A 153 24.63 -62.93 -38.88
N GLN A 154 23.99 -63.54 -39.85
CA GLN A 154 24.44 -64.85 -40.43
C GLN A 154 25.40 -64.69 -41.62
N GLY A 155 25.80 -63.44 -41.94
CA GLY A 155 26.65 -63.14 -43.09
C GLY A 155 25.91 -63.26 -44.46
N ILE A 156 24.57 -63.34 -44.44
CA ILE A 156 23.73 -63.46 -45.62
C ILE A 156 23.05 -62.12 -45.90
N GLY A 157 23.15 -61.60 -47.18
CA GLY A 157 22.49 -60.37 -47.59
C GLY A 157 23.40 -59.15 -47.73
N SER A 158 22.80 -58.03 -48.09
CA SER A 158 23.53 -56.78 -48.34
C SER A 158 23.41 -55.86 -47.09
N GLU A 159 24.53 -55.26 -46.69
CA GLU A 159 24.55 -54.23 -45.63
C GLU A 159 23.59 -53.06 -45.92
N VAL A 160 23.50 -52.68 -47.21
CA VAL A 160 22.59 -51.62 -47.66
C VAL A 160 21.14 -52.00 -47.35
N GLN A 161 20.71 -53.26 -47.57
CA GLN A 161 19.35 -53.70 -47.25
C GLN A 161 19.07 -53.72 -45.76
N TYR A 162 20.05 -54.09 -44.93
CA TYR A 162 19.96 -54.03 -43.48
C TYR A 162 19.81 -52.59 -43.00
N LEU A 163 20.71 -51.67 -43.44
CA LEU A 163 20.67 -50.26 -43.11
C LEU A 163 19.37 -49.59 -43.58
N GLN A 164 18.87 -49.91 -44.76
CA GLN A 164 17.61 -49.41 -45.27
C GLN A 164 16.42 -49.83 -44.43
N ALA A 165 16.36 -51.09 -44.03
CA ALA A 165 15.30 -51.59 -43.14
C ALA A 165 15.36 -50.96 -41.75
N LYS A 166 16.57 -50.77 -41.19
CA LYS A 166 16.82 -50.07 -39.94
C LYS A 166 16.35 -48.61 -40.00
N THR A 167 16.80 -47.87 -40.97
CA THR A 167 16.44 -46.44 -41.14
C THR A 167 14.93 -46.26 -41.35
N ASN A 168 14.27 -47.15 -42.10
CA ASN A 168 12.82 -47.08 -42.27
C ASN A 168 12.06 -47.29 -40.94
N LYS A 169 12.47 -48.31 -40.14
CA LYS A 169 11.90 -48.51 -38.79
C LYS A 169 12.10 -47.27 -37.91
N GLU A 170 13.33 -46.75 -37.79
CA GLU A 170 13.65 -45.55 -36.98
C GLU A 170 12.87 -44.32 -37.44
N SER A 171 12.70 -44.11 -38.74
CA SER A 171 11.90 -43.02 -39.29
C SER A 171 10.43 -43.10 -38.88
N LEU A 172 9.83 -44.30 -38.87
CA LEU A 172 8.45 -44.49 -38.42
C LEU A 172 8.30 -44.34 -36.93
N GLU A 173 9.31 -44.73 -36.12
CA GLU A 173 9.35 -44.46 -34.68
C GLU A 173 9.33 -42.94 -34.41
N GLN A 174 10.14 -42.16 -35.12
CA GLN A 174 10.13 -40.69 -35.00
C GLN A 174 8.80 -40.09 -35.45
N ARG A 175 8.17 -40.63 -36.47
CA ARG A 175 6.86 -40.19 -36.94
C ARG A 175 5.76 -40.46 -35.90
N ILE A 176 5.80 -41.60 -35.21
CA ILE A 176 4.89 -41.87 -34.07
C ILE A 176 5.05 -40.81 -32.97
N GLN A 177 6.29 -40.51 -32.59
CA GLN A 177 6.56 -39.48 -31.56
C GLN A 177 5.98 -38.10 -31.97
N THR A 178 6.12 -37.73 -33.23
CA THR A 178 5.56 -36.48 -33.76
C THR A 178 4.03 -36.44 -33.63
N VAL A 179 3.34 -37.52 -34.06
CA VAL A 179 1.88 -37.59 -33.95
C VAL A 179 1.41 -37.66 -32.54
N GLN A 180 2.15 -38.31 -31.65
CA GLN A 180 1.85 -38.31 -30.19
C GLN A 180 1.97 -36.93 -29.56
N ASN A 181 2.98 -36.14 -29.93
CA ASN A 181 3.12 -34.75 -29.50
C ASN A 181 1.94 -33.90 -30.01
N GLN A 182 1.52 -34.07 -31.26
CA GLN A 182 0.32 -33.39 -31.78
C GLN A 182 -0.95 -33.79 -31.02
N LEU A 183 -1.11 -35.07 -30.67
CA LEU A 183 -2.20 -35.53 -29.82
C LEU A 183 -2.13 -34.95 -28.41
N ALA A 184 -0.95 -34.74 -27.88
CA ALA A 184 -0.80 -34.09 -26.58
C ALA A 184 -1.27 -32.62 -26.61
N MET A 185 -0.97 -31.88 -27.70
CA MET A 185 -1.41 -30.51 -27.94
C MET A 185 -2.94 -30.36 -28.09
N SER A 186 -3.64 -31.47 -28.46
CA SER A 186 -5.11 -31.45 -28.51
C SER A 186 -5.80 -31.47 -27.14
N ARG A 187 -5.04 -31.46 -26.06
CA ARG A 187 -5.53 -31.44 -24.68
C ARG A 187 -5.00 -30.23 -23.95
N VAL A 188 -5.90 -29.39 -23.47
CA VAL A 188 -5.54 -28.29 -22.58
C VAL A 188 -5.41 -28.86 -21.17
N LYS A 189 -4.22 -28.74 -20.58
CA LYS A 189 -3.90 -29.27 -19.25
C LYS A 189 -3.62 -28.16 -18.27
N ALA A 190 -3.84 -28.42 -16.97
CA ALA A 190 -3.46 -27.54 -15.88
C ALA A 190 -1.93 -27.45 -15.74
N PRO A 191 -1.29 -26.29 -15.87
CA PRO A 191 0.16 -26.14 -15.73
C PRO A 191 0.63 -26.30 -14.27
N PHE A 192 -0.25 -26.10 -13.31
CA PHE A 192 -0.03 -26.28 -11.87
C PHE A 192 -1.33 -26.69 -11.18
N ALA A 193 -1.24 -27.18 -9.93
CA ALA A 193 -2.40 -27.49 -9.12
C ALA A 193 -3.08 -26.18 -8.65
N GLY A 194 -4.39 -26.07 -8.88
CA GLY A 194 -5.12 -24.83 -8.62
C GLY A 194 -6.63 -25.02 -8.64
N THR A 195 -7.33 -23.91 -8.72
CA THR A 195 -8.78 -23.83 -8.88
C THR A 195 -9.10 -23.16 -10.21
N VAL A 196 -10.02 -23.70 -10.96
CA VAL A 196 -10.55 -23.10 -12.19
C VAL A 196 -11.39 -21.88 -11.80
N ASP A 197 -10.91 -20.69 -12.13
CA ASP A 197 -11.56 -19.43 -11.77
C ASP A 197 -12.67 -19.07 -12.77
N GLU A 198 -12.37 -19.25 -14.07
CA GLU A 198 -13.30 -19.01 -15.16
C GLU A 198 -13.20 -20.15 -16.18
N MET A 199 -14.32 -20.56 -16.78
CA MET A 199 -14.40 -21.53 -17.85
C MET A 199 -15.30 -21.01 -18.96
N ASN A 200 -14.71 -20.46 -20.01
CA ASN A 200 -15.43 -19.89 -21.16
C ASN A 200 -15.64 -20.92 -22.27
N ALA A 201 -14.93 -22.06 -22.20
CA ALA A 201 -15.02 -23.13 -23.21
C ALA A 201 -16.36 -23.85 -23.16
N LYS A 202 -17.01 -24.03 -24.32
CA LYS A 202 -18.22 -24.82 -24.47
C LYS A 202 -18.03 -25.94 -25.47
N GLU A 203 -18.60 -27.09 -25.17
CA GLU A 203 -18.57 -28.24 -26.09
C GLU A 203 -19.22 -27.87 -27.44
N GLY A 204 -18.58 -28.24 -28.53
CA GLY A 204 -19.02 -27.93 -29.88
C GLY A 204 -18.47 -26.62 -30.45
N GLU A 205 -17.94 -25.70 -29.63
CA GLU A 205 -17.31 -24.47 -30.11
C GLU A 205 -15.91 -24.75 -30.71
N PHE A 206 -15.44 -23.84 -31.54
CA PHE A 206 -14.10 -23.90 -32.12
C PHE A 206 -13.10 -23.11 -31.29
N ALA A 207 -12.06 -23.78 -30.78
CA ALA A 207 -10.94 -23.16 -30.05
C ALA A 207 -9.81 -22.84 -31.04
N ALA A 208 -9.29 -21.61 -30.98
CA ALA A 208 -8.15 -21.16 -31.77
C ALA A 208 -6.93 -20.87 -30.85
N PRO A 209 -5.68 -21.05 -31.34
CA PRO A 209 -4.48 -20.66 -30.62
C PRO A 209 -4.55 -19.19 -30.21
N GLY A 210 -4.22 -18.91 -28.94
CA GLY A 210 -4.30 -17.56 -28.35
C GLY A 210 -5.67 -17.16 -27.79
N MET A 211 -6.72 -17.96 -28.01
CA MET A 211 -8.05 -17.74 -27.42
C MET A 211 -8.06 -18.26 -25.97
N ALA A 212 -8.41 -17.40 -25.01
CA ALA A 212 -8.53 -17.80 -23.60
C ALA A 212 -9.80 -18.64 -23.39
N LEU A 213 -9.62 -19.92 -23.11
CA LEU A 213 -10.70 -20.88 -22.85
C LEU A 213 -11.15 -20.88 -21.40
N GLY A 214 -10.33 -20.32 -20.48
CA GLY A 214 -10.59 -20.22 -19.08
C GLY A 214 -9.41 -19.62 -18.34
N ARG A 215 -9.49 -19.55 -17.01
CA ARG A 215 -8.42 -19.08 -16.13
C ARG A 215 -8.22 -20.04 -14.98
N LEU A 216 -6.96 -20.35 -14.69
CA LEU A 216 -6.54 -21.18 -13.55
C LEU A 216 -5.77 -20.31 -12.56
N ILE A 217 -6.15 -20.37 -11.29
CA ILE A 217 -5.47 -19.70 -10.18
C ILE A 217 -4.87 -20.74 -9.23
N SER A 218 -3.70 -20.44 -8.68
CA SER A 218 -3.06 -21.33 -7.69
C SER A 218 -3.87 -21.35 -6.40
N SER A 219 -4.02 -22.54 -5.81
CA SER A 219 -4.69 -22.69 -4.52
C SER A 219 -3.68 -22.56 -3.37
N GLY A 220 -4.04 -21.78 -2.36
CA GLY A 220 -3.40 -21.80 -1.05
C GLY A 220 -2.26 -20.83 -0.81
N LYS A 221 -1.60 -20.28 -1.83
CA LYS A 221 -0.61 -19.22 -1.66
C LYS A 221 -1.16 -17.93 -2.25
N ALA A 222 -1.18 -16.90 -1.45
CA ALA A 222 -1.59 -15.56 -1.85
C ALA A 222 -0.67 -14.53 -1.20
N SER A 223 -0.61 -13.36 -1.78
CA SER A 223 0.08 -12.19 -1.22
C SER A 223 -0.81 -10.96 -1.32
N VAL A 224 -0.63 -10.03 -0.40
CA VAL A 224 -1.18 -8.68 -0.55
C VAL A 224 -0.16 -7.85 -1.32
N THR A 225 -0.60 -7.24 -2.40
CA THR A 225 0.16 -6.23 -3.14
C THR A 225 -0.45 -4.88 -2.83
N ALA A 226 0.36 -3.96 -2.28
CA ALA A 226 -0.05 -2.59 -1.98
C ALA A 226 0.80 -1.58 -2.73
N ASP A 227 0.18 -0.50 -3.17
CA ASP A 227 0.85 0.63 -3.81
C ASP A 227 1.19 1.69 -2.75
N ILE A 228 2.48 1.89 -2.49
CA ILE A 228 3.00 2.80 -1.47
C ILE A 228 3.55 4.07 -2.15
N PRO A 229 3.20 5.29 -1.67
CA PRO A 229 3.77 6.53 -2.22
C PRO A 229 5.29 6.61 -2.09
N GLU A 230 5.95 7.18 -3.10
CA GLU A 230 7.41 7.37 -3.17
C GLU A 230 8.00 8.08 -1.94
N SER A 231 7.21 8.96 -1.29
CA SER A 231 7.62 9.66 -0.07
C SER A 231 8.00 8.74 1.09
N TYR A 232 7.55 7.48 1.06
CA TYR A 232 7.85 6.47 2.07
C TYR A 232 8.95 5.48 1.63
N ALA A 233 9.63 5.71 0.50
CA ALA A 233 10.62 4.77 -0.07
C ALA A 233 11.81 4.49 0.89
N ASN A 234 12.20 5.48 1.70
CA ASN A 234 13.26 5.33 2.68
C ASN A 234 12.82 4.69 4.01
N VAL A 235 11.51 4.49 4.19
CA VAL A 235 10.91 4.03 5.44
C VAL A 235 10.44 2.58 5.33
N VAL A 236 9.88 2.20 4.18
CA VAL A 236 9.33 0.87 3.98
C VAL A 236 10.35 -0.05 3.35
N GLY A 237 10.81 -1.03 4.12
CA GLY A 237 11.79 -2.02 3.69
C GLY A 237 11.31 -3.46 3.90
N LYS A 238 12.05 -4.42 3.32
CA LYS A 238 11.83 -5.85 3.55
C LYS A 238 11.96 -6.16 5.05
N GLY A 239 11.00 -6.93 5.58
CA GLY A 239 10.95 -7.30 7.01
C GLY A 239 10.18 -6.32 7.89
N GLN A 240 9.78 -5.15 7.36
CA GLN A 240 8.98 -4.16 8.08
C GLN A 240 7.66 -4.78 8.57
N LYS A 241 7.29 -4.50 9.82
CA LYS A 241 6.00 -4.93 10.40
C LYS A 241 4.85 -4.17 9.76
N VAL A 242 3.80 -4.89 9.41
CA VAL A 242 2.57 -4.34 8.84
C VAL A 242 1.36 -5.05 9.42
N ASP A 243 0.29 -4.33 9.59
CA ASP A 243 -1.00 -4.88 9.98
C ASP A 243 -1.93 -4.85 8.75
N LEU A 244 -2.42 -6.03 8.36
CA LEU A 244 -3.32 -6.20 7.23
C LEU A 244 -4.74 -6.31 7.77
N PHE A 245 -5.59 -5.38 7.41
CA PHE A 245 -7.02 -5.45 7.71
C PHE A 245 -7.82 -5.79 6.46
N PHE A 246 -8.62 -6.83 6.52
CA PHE A 246 -9.49 -7.31 5.44
C PHE A 246 -10.95 -6.98 5.76
N PRO A 247 -11.51 -5.86 5.24
CA PRO A 247 -12.87 -5.43 5.57
C PRO A 247 -13.94 -6.48 5.23
N SER A 248 -13.74 -7.22 4.12
CA SER A 248 -14.73 -8.22 3.63
C SER A 248 -14.96 -9.38 4.59
N ILE A 249 -13.96 -9.70 5.42
CA ILE A 249 -14.03 -10.81 6.40
C ILE A 249 -13.83 -10.34 7.84
N ASN A 250 -13.72 -9.01 8.04
CA ASN A 250 -13.49 -8.34 9.34
C ASN A 250 -12.34 -8.96 10.13
N LYS A 251 -11.20 -9.20 9.46
CA LYS A 251 -10.03 -9.88 10.03
C LYS A 251 -8.79 -9.01 9.93
N THR A 252 -8.05 -8.93 11.02
CA THR A 252 -6.72 -8.30 11.06
C THR A 252 -5.64 -9.38 11.15
N LEU A 253 -4.55 -9.21 10.44
CA LEU A 253 -3.40 -10.11 10.43
C LEU A 253 -2.12 -9.30 10.57
N GLU A 254 -1.33 -9.56 11.59
CA GLU A 254 0.04 -9.06 11.67
C GLU A 254 0.94 -9.83 10.71
N ALA A 255 1.69 -9.11 9.89
CA ALA A 255 2.56 -9.68 8.88
C ALA A 255 3.85 -8.86 8.73
N ARG A 256 4.69 -9.26 7.79
CA ARG A 256 5.90 -8.53 7.43
C ARG A 256 5.99 -8.35 5.93
N VAL A 257 6.52 -7.22 5.51
CA VAL A 257 6.88 -6.97 4.11
C VAL A 257 7.86 -8.05 3.65
N THR A 258 7.48 -8.78 2.61
CA THR A 258 8.29 -9.86 2.04
C THR A 258 9.22 -9.34 0.96
N GLN A 259 8.71 -8.41 0.15
CA GLN A 259 9.44 -7.83 -0.98
C GLN A 259 8.96 -6.39 -1.22
N VAL A 260 9.87 -5.54 -1.64
CA VAL A 260 9.64 -4.17 -2.10
C VAL A 260 10.11 -4.08 -3.54
N SER A 261 9.33 -3.45 -4.41
CA SER A 261 9.71 -3.21 -5.80
C SER A 261 10.71 -2.06 -5.89
N ASP A 262 11.76 -2.24 -6.68
CA ASP A 262 12.71 -1.16 -7.01
C ASP A 262 12.16 -0.19 -8.07
N TYR A 263 11.03 -0.53 -8.70
CA TYR A 263 10.41 0.26 -9.74
C TYR A 263 9.32 1.17 -9.16
N ILE A 264 9.46 2.47 -9.41
CA ILE A 264 8.43 3.47 -9.10
C ILE A 264 7.61 3.71 -10.36
N ASN A 265 6.30 3.54 -10.26
CA ASN A 265 5.38 3.83 -11.35
C ASN A 265 5.32 5.36 -11.55
N PRO A 266 5.68 5.88 -12.75
CA PRO A 266 5.72 7.31 -13.01
C PRO A 266 4.32 7.97 -13.05
N ASP A 267 3.26 7.20 -13.32
CA ASP A 267 1.91 7.74 -13.48
C ASP A 267 1.29 8.15 -12.14
N ASN A 268 1.53 7.38 -11.09
CA ASN A 268 0.93 7.59 -9.77
C ASN A 268 1.96 7.82 -8.66
N ARG A 269 3.28 7.81 -8.97
CA ARG A 269 4.37 7.98 -8.01
C ARG A 269 4.31 7.00 -6.84
N THR A 270 4.00 5.73 -7.13
CA THR A 270 3.97 4.65 -6.14
C THR A 270 4.92 3.53 -6.53
N TYR A 271 5.32 2.75 -5.54
CA TYR A 271 6.02 1.48 -5.73
C TYR A 271 5.26 0.35 -5.04
N LYS A 272 5.46 -0.88 -5.53
CA LYS A 272 4.73 -2.04 -5.01
C LYS A 272 5.44 -2.68 -3.84
N VAL A 273 4.64 -2.99 -2.83
CA VAL A 273 5.06 -3.76 -1.66
C VAL A 273 4.26 -5.05 -1.59
N TYR A 274 4.94 -6.15 -1.32
CA TYR A 274 4.35 -7.49 -1.27
C TYR A 274 4.43 -8.04 0.14
N VAL A 275 3.32 -8.59 0.61
CA VAL A 275 3.18 -9.23 1.92
C VAL A 275 2.58 -10.60 1.73
N ASN A 276 3.34 -11.66 2.01
CA ASN A 276 2.83 -13.02 1.87
C ASN A 276 1.77 -13.32 2.94
N LEU A 277 0.71 -13.99 2.52
CA LEU A 277 -0.36 -14.45 3.38
C LEU A 277 -0.14 -15.92 3.77
N PRO A 278 -0.58 -16.34 4.95
CA PRO A 278 -0.66 -17.75 5.28
C PRO A 278 -1.64 -18.46 4.34
N ALA A 279 -1.34 -19.72 4.02
CA ALA A 279 -2.21 -20.52 3.15
C ALA A 279 -3.59 -20.68 3.79
N SER A 280 -4.60 -20.05 3.22
CA SER A 280 -5.99 -20.14 3.66
C SER A 280 -6.94 -19.88 2.49
N ALA A 281 -8.07 -20.59 2.48
CA ALA A 281 -9.13 -20.39 1.50
C ALA A 281 -9.97 -19.10 1.75
N GLU A 282 -9.76 -18.44 2.88
CA GLU A 282 -10.46 -17.18 3.23
C GLU A 282 -9.97 -16.01 2.39
N TYR A 283 -8.68 -16.01 2.01
CA TYR A 283 -8.08 -14.93 1.21
C TYR A 283 -8.33 -15.17 -0.26
N LYS A 284 -9.38 -14.54 -0.79
CA LYS A 284 -9.74 -14.64 -2.21
C LYS A 284 -8.97 -13.62 -3.03
N PRO A 285 -8.52 -13.95 -4.25
CA PRO A 285 -7.94 -12.99 -5.17
C PRO A 285 -8.86 -11.76 -5.36
N ASN A 286 -8.23 -10.59 -5.55
CA ASN A 286 -8.87 -9.28 -5.65
C ASN A 286 -9.59 -8.78 -4.39
N MET A 287 -9.51 -9.48 -3.25
CA MET A 287 -10.01 -8.99 -1.98
C MET A 287 -9.21 -7.75 -1.58
N LEU A 288 -9.92 -6.68 -1.15
CA LEU A 288 -9.31 -5.47 -0.63
C LEU A 288 -8.61 -5.77 0.70
N ALA A 289 -7.41 -5.24 0.86
CA ALA A 289 -6.66 -5.24 2.10
C ALA A 289 -6.21 -3.82 2.42
N LYS A 290 -6.44 -3.35 3.65
CA LYS A 290 -5.84 -2.15 4.18
C LYS A 290 -4.52 -2.53 4.84
N VAL A 291 -3.44 -1.92 4.36
CA VAL A 291 -2.08 -2.21 4.84
C VAL A 291 -1.64 -1.05 5.72
N GLN A 292 -1.60 -1.26 7.02
CA GLN A 292 -1.04 -0.30 7.97
C GLN A 292 0.44 -0.59 8.14
N VAL A 293 1.26 0.33 7.65
CA VAL A 293 2.71 0.23 7.74
C VAL A 293 3.19 1.05 8.92
N ARG A 294 3.85 0.41 9.88
CA ARG A 294 4.45 1.08 11.03
C ARG A 294 5.75 1.75 10.57
N ASP A 295 5.72 3.08 10.42
CA ASP A 295 6.85 3.87 9.93
C ASP A 295 7.70 4.49 11.04
N TYR A 296 7.18 4.49 12.28
CA TYR A 296 7.88 5.02 13.43
C TYR A 296 7.41 4.33 14.71
N GLU A 297 8.35 3.95 15.56
CA GLU A 297 8.11 3.37 16.88
C GLU A 297 9.12 3.99 17.86
N ALA A 298 8.62 4.56 18.94
CA ALA A 298 9.45 5.13 19.99
C ALA A 298 9.00 4.57 21.34
N ASP A 299 9.89 3.81 21.98
CA ASP A 299 9.67 3.34 23.33
C ASP A 299 9.85 4.49 24.32
N GLN A 300 8.98 4.56 25.33
CA GLN A 300 9.02 5.61 26.38
C GLN A 300 8.91 7.04 25.82
N ALA A 301 8.15 7.24 24.75
CA ALA A 301 7.84 8.57 24.24
C ALA A 301 6.84 9.28 25.17
N LEU A 302 7.00 10.60 25.31
CA LEU A 302 5.94 11.41 25.91
C LEU A 302 4.90 11.69 24.84
N SER A 303 3.72 11.15 24.99
CA SER A 303 2.63 11.41 24.06
C SER A 303 1.39 11.92 24.78
N VAL A 304 0.66 12.79 24.12
CA VAL A 304 -0.56 13.40 24.66
C VAL A 304 -1.69 13.26 23.65
N PRO A 305 -2.97 13.20 24.09
CA PRO A 305 -4.09 13.24 23.17
C PRO A 305 -3.99 14.44 22.21
N ALA A 306 -4.16 14.21 20.91
CA ALA A 306 -4.03 15.26 19.89
C ALA A 306 -4.97 16.46 20.15
N ALA A 307 -6.09 16.21 20.80
CA ALA A 307 -7.08 17.24 21.17
C ALA A 307 -6.56 18.27 22.17
N LEU A 308 -5.51 17.96 22.95
CA LEU A 308 -4.92 18.83 23.98
C LEU A 308 -3.88 19.79 23.40
N VAL A 309 -3.29 19.45 22.28
CA VAL A 309 -2.32 20.30 21.60
C VAL A 309 -3.08 21.40 20.86
N GLN A 310 -2.81 22.63 21.21
CA GLN A 310 -3.40 23.82 20.60
C GLN A 310 -2.31 24.62 19.87
N GLN A 311 -2.72 25.49 18.96
CA GLN A 311 -1.82 26.33 18.19
C GLN A 311 -2.18 27.80 18.43
N ASP A 312 -1.18 28.63 18.67
CA ASP A 312 -1.37 30.07 18.83
C ASP A 312 -1.42 30.77 17.45
N MET A 313 -1.70 32.09 17.47
CA MET A 313 -1.79 32.89 16.24
C MET A 313 -0.47 32.95 15.45
N SER A 314 0.65 32.66 16.09
CA SER A 314 1.98 32.61 15.49
C SER A 314 2.32 31.22 14.92
N GLY A 315 1.43 30.23 15.10
CA GLY A 315 1.63 28.87 14.63
C GLY A 315 2.41 27.98 15.62
N ASN A 316 2.73 28.43 16.82
CA ASN A 316 3.42 27.65 17.82
C ASN A 316 2.45 26.70 18.53
N ASN A 317 2.88 25.46 18.74
CA ASN A 317 2.09 24.49 19.47
C ASN A 317 2.27 24.69 20.99
N TYR A 318 1.18 24.54 21.73
CA TYR A 318 1.19 24.61 23.17
C TYR A 318 0.15 23.69 23.80
N VAL A 319 0.35 23.41 25.07
CA VAL A 319 -0.59 22.68 25.93
C VAL A 319 -0.81 23.46 27.21
N PHE A 320 -1.88 23.16 27.93
CA PHE A 320 -2.12 23.73 29.24
C PHE A 320 -1.70 22.73 30.34
N VAL A 321 -0.72 23.15 31.15
CA VAL A 321 -0.23 22.42 32.30
C VAL A 321 -1.01 22.91 33.54
N TRP A 322 -1.47 21.98 34.37
CA TRP A 322 -2.10 22.27 35.62
C TRP A 322 -1.09 22.16 36.77
N LYS A 323 -0.97 23.22 37.57
CA LYS A 323 -0.14 23.23 38.75
C LYS A 323 -1.02 23.30 40.01
N LEU A 324 -0.93 22.30 40.87
CA LEU A 324 -1.66 22.28 42.15
C LEU A 324 -1.26 23.46 43.03
N VAL A 325 -2.24 24.19 43.51
CA VAL A 325 -2.03 25.27 44.51
C VAL A 325 -2.54 24.82 45.88
N LYS A 326 -3.83 24.43 45.98
CA LYS A 326 -4.41 23.96 47.25
C LYS A 326 -5.78 23.29 47.00
N ASP A 327 -6.09 22.26 47.75
CA ASP A 327 -7.42 21.62 47.86
C ASP A 327 -8.08 21.29 46.50
N GLY A 328 -7.29 20.73 45.55
CA GLY A 328 -7.76 20.39 44.21
C GLY A 328 -7.95 21.60 43.28
N ILE A 329 -7.58 22.80 43.73
CA ILE A 329 -7.53 24.01 42.92
C ILE A 329 -6.10 24.19 42.41
N GLY A 330 -5.94 24.44 41.16
CA GLY A 330 -4.63 24.70 40.55
C GLY A 330 -4.70 25.81 39.52
N LEU A 331 -3.53 26.28 39.15
CA LEU A 331 -3.33 27.31 38.15
C LEU A 331 -3.01 26.69 36.80
N VAL A 332 -3.61 27.22 35.74
CA VAL A 332 -3.34 26.80 34.35
C VAL A 332 -2.16 27.61 33.81
N GLU A 333 -1.13 26.92 33.36
CA GLU A 333 0.05 27.51 32.69
C GLU A 333 0.08 27.12 31.23
N LYS A 334 0.22 28.07 30.32
CA LYS A 334 0.45 27.80 28.88
C LYS A 334 1.90 27.39 28.72
N ARG A 335 2.11 26.18 28.18
CA ARG A 335 3.44 25.62 27.93
C ARG A 335 3.63 25.37 26.45
N SER A 336 4.60 26.06 25.82
CA SER A 336 5.00 25.79 24.44
C SER A 336 5.65 24.42 24.36
N VAL A 337 5.29 23.65 23.31
CA VAL A 337 5.78 22.30 23.08
C VAL A 337 6.22 22.12 21.62
N GLU A 338 7.25 21.31 21.44
CA GLU A 338 7.65 20.84 20.14
C GLU A 338 7.02 19.47 19.89
N VAL A 339 6.20 19.37 18.85
CA VAL A 339 5.50 18.15 18.51
C VAL A 339 6.31 17.29 17.56
N GLY A 340 6.17 15.96 17.70
CA GLY A 340 6.74 14.97 16.80
C GLY A 340 5.69 14.43 15.84
N LYS A 341 5.65 13.10 15.70
CA LYS A 341 4.66 12.40 14.90
C LYS A 341 3.26 12.45 15.53
N ASN A 342 2.25 12.39 14.68
CA ASN A 342 0.84 12.36 15.09
C ASN A 342 0.16 11.14 14.46
N ASN A 343 -0.39 10.25 15.27
CA ASN A 343 -1.08 9.03 14.82
C ASN A 343 -2.60 9.19 14.72
N GLY A 344 -3.11 10.42 14.86
CA GLY A 344 -4.54 10.75 14.81
C GLY A 344 -5.20 10.80 16.18
N GLU A 345 -4.84 9.95 17.13
CA GLU A 345 -5.34 9.96 18.51
C GLU A 345 -4.40 10.72 19.44
N ARG A 346 -3.10 10.50 19.29
CA ARG A 346 -2.06 11.06 20.15
C ARG A 346 -0.97 11.73 19.33
N VAL A 347 -0.31 12.69 19.94
CA VAL A 347 0.82 13.42 19.36
C VAL A 347 2.03 13.21 20.28
N GLU A 348 3.15 12.82 19.69
CA GLU A 348 4.44 12.75 20.37
C GLU A 348 4.91 14.17 20.73
N ILE A 349 5.41 14.35 21.94
CA ILE A 349 6.03 15.59 22.38
C ILE A 349 7.54 15.37 22.49
N LYS A 350 8.29 16.09 21.65
CA LYS A 350 9.75 16.01 21.62
C LYS A 350 10.42 16.84 22.70
N SER A 351 9.85 18.01 23.00
CA SER A 351 10.35 18.92 24.00
C SER A 351 9.24 19.84 24.57
N GLY A 352 9.48 20.41 25.73
CA GLY A 352 8.56 21.36 26.40
C GLY A 352 7.72 20.75 27.53
N LEU A 353 7.68 19.42 27.68
CA LEU A 353 7.05 18.72 28.79
C LEU A 353 8.05 17.83 29.52
N THR A 354 7.81 17.63 30.81
CA THR A 354 8.56 16.71 31.65
C THR A 354 7.65 15.60 32.17
N LEU A 355 8.28 14.49 32.53
CA LEU A 355 7.62 13.33 33.12
C LEU A 355 6.91 13.68 34.41
N GLY A 356 5.65 13.22 34.57
CA GLY A 356 4.85 13.49 35.77
C GLY A 356 4.17 14.87 35.81
N GLU A 357 4.35 15.69 34.77
CA GLU A 357 3.56 16.90 34.62
C GLU A 357 2.08 16.54 34.36
N THR A 358 1.20 17.37 34.88
CA THR A 358 -0.25 17.16 34.77
C THR A 358 -0.83 18.17 33.78
N LEU A 359 -1.48 17.68 32.73
CA LEU A 359 -2.13 18.50 31.70
C LEU A 359 -3.61 18.66 32.00
N VAL A 360 -4.17 19.79 31.57
CA VAL A 360 -5.63 19.97 31.53
C VAL A 360 -6.18 19.15 30.37
N ASP A 361 -7.08 18.21 30.66
CA ASP A 361 -7.72 17.34 29.67
C ASP A 361 -9.09 17.93 29.25
N LYS A 362 -10.18 17.49 29.85
CA LYS A 362 -11.50 18.09 29.53
C LYS A 362 -11.55 19.53 30.06
N GLY A 363 -11.91 20.45 29.19
CA GLY A 363 -11.90 21.88 29.46
C GLY A 363 -10.67 22.62 28.94
N ALA A 364 -9.66 21.94 28.40
CA ALA A 364 -8.44 22.57 27.85
C ALA A 364 -8.69 23.70 26.87
N ARG A 365 -9.80 23.67 26.11
CA ARG A 365 -10.16 24.70 25.11
C ARG A 365 -10.93 25.88 25.73
N THR A 366 -11.38 25.77 26.96
CA THR A 366 -12.21 26.79 27.63
C THR A 366 -11.43 27.60 28.66
N VAL A 367 -10.28 27.09 29.09
CA VAL A 367 -9.42 27.74 30.08
C VAL A 367 -8.42 28.69 29.40
N ARG A 368 -7.90 29.63 30.22
CA ARG A 368 -6.88 30.60 29.80
C ARG A 368 -5.64 30.49 30.71
N GLU A 369 -4.54 30.97 30.17
CA GLU A 369 -3.31 31.11 30.97
C GLU A 369 -3.55 31.96 32.22
N GLY A 370 -3.02 31.50 33.35
CA GLY A 370 -3.20 32.16 34.64
C GLY A 370 -4.55 31.92 35.32
N GLN A 371 -5.47 31.18 34.71
CA GLN A 371 -6.78 30.89 35.27
C GLN A 371 -6.70 29.84 36.37
N SER A 372 -7.37 30.11 37.52
CA SER A 372 -7.59 29.13 38.57
C SER A 372 -8.74 28.19 38.20
N VAL A 373 -8.49 26.88 38.26
CA VAL A 373 -9.45 25.83 37.92
C VAL A 373 -9.53 24.79 39.02
N LYS A 374 -10.66 24.11 39.10
CA LYS A 374 -10.88 23.04 40.08
C LYS A 374 -10.88 21.68 39.32
N VAL A 375 -10.04 20.77 39.79
CA VAL A 375 -10.02 19.42 39.26
C VAL A 375 -11.23 18.64 39.76
N MET A 376 -12.00 18.09 38.82
CA MET A 376 -13.01 17.08 39.11
C MET A 376 -12.39 15.69 38.94
N THR A 377 -12.36 14.95 40.01
CA THR A 377 -12.01 13.52 39.95
C THR A 377 -13.15 12.82 39.23
N GLU A 378 -12.89 12.28 38.05
CA GLU A 378 -13.87 11.46 37.34
C GLU A 378 -14.08 10.19 38.18
N SER A 379 -15.26 10.06 38.80
CA SER A 379 -15.64 8.79 39.43
C SER A 379 -15.67 7.75 38.30
N ALA A 380 -14.74 6.79 38.32
CA ALA A 380 -14.72 5.65 37.44
C ALA A 380 -16.11 5.00 37.41
N LYS A 381 -16.72 4.99 36.24
CA LYS A 381 -17.96 4.27 35.96
C LYS A 381 -17.62 2.97 35.24
#